data_686765005fd9f02cb78bb3633a7c520d
#
_entry.id   686765005fd9f02cb78bb3633a7c520d
#
_cell.length_a   1.000
_cell.length_b   1.000
_cell.length_c   1.000
_cell.angle_alpha   90.00
_cell.angle_beta   90.00
_cell.angle_gamma   90.00
#
_symmetry.space_group_name_H-M   'P 1'
#
loop_
_entity.id
_entity.type
_entity.pdbx_description
1 polymer ?
#
loop_
_entity_poly.entity_id
_entity_poly.type
_entity_poly.pdbx_seq_one_letter_code
_entity_poly.pdbx_strand_id
1 'polypeptide(L)'
;MRPWQQLIPGDELAAYQRSGFHGALPMGERPALIVVDVTLGFTGSRGLTLEQAVAEFPAACGPASWAAMPSIARLVALFRERTLPIVYTRSSLED
;
A
#
# COMPACT_ATOMS: atom_id res chain seq x y z
N MET A 1 -12.80 -20.98 6.32
CA MET A 1 -11.45 -20.76 6.90
C MET A 1 -10.50 -20.26 5.81
N ARG A 2 -9.78 -19.21 6.08
CA ARG A 2 -8.78 -18.69 5.14
C ARG A 2 -7.54 -19.59 5.18
N PRO A 3 -6.83 -19.79 4.05
CA PRO A 3 -5.68 -20.71 3.99
C PRO A 3 -4.58 -20.45 5.02
N TRP A 4 -4.30 -19.17 5.34
CA TRP A 4 -3.27 -18.80 6.31
C TRP A 4 -3.62 -19.25 7.74
N GLN A 5 -4.90 -19.42 8.06
CA GLN A 5 -5.33 -19.83 9.40
C GLN A 5 -4.87 -21.24 9.76
N GLN A 6 -4.62 -22.08 8.74
CA GLN A 6 -4.12 -23.43 8.94
C GLN A 6 -2.67 -23.47 9.43
N LEU A 7 -1.94 -22.36 9.23
CA LEU A 7 -0.54 -22.23 9.64
C LEU A 7 -0.39 -21.77 11.09
N ILE A 8 -1.49 -21.38 11.73
CA ILE A 8 -1.47 -20.89 13.11
C ILE A 8 -1.90 -22.01 14.07
N PRO A 9 -1.17 -22.28 15.16
CA PRO A 9 -1.60 -23.25 16.17
C PRO A 9 -3.02 -22.96 16.66
N GLY A 10 -3.82 -23.99 16.89
CA GLY A 10 -5.24 -23.86 17.20
C GLY A 10 -5.53 -23.03 18.46
N ASP A 11 -4.68 -23.13 19.47
CA ASP A 11 -4.82 -22.35 20.70
C ASP A 11 -4.53 -20.86 20.49
N GLU A 12 -3.54 -20.54 19.65
CA GLU A 12 -3.24 -19.16 19.29
C GLU A 12 -4.35 -18.55 18.43
N LEU A 13 -4.86 -19.32 17.45
CA LEU A 13 -5.98 -18.87 16.63
C LEU A 13 -7.21 -18.60 17.49
N ALA A 14 -7.53 -19.47 18.45
CA ALA A 14 -8.65 -19.27 19.37
C ALA A 14 -8.48 -18.01 20.21
N ALA A 15 -7.25 -17.74 20.68
CA ALA A 15 -6.97 -16.52 21.43
C ALA A 15 -7.18 -15.26 20.56
N TYR A 16 -6.76 -15.28 19.32
CA TYR A 16 -7.00 -14.19 18.36
C TYR A 16 -8.50 -13.96 18.13
N GLN A 17 -9.26 -15.04 17.98
CA GLN A 17 -10.70 -14.94 17.75
C GLN A 17 -11.42 -14.34 18.96
N ARG A 18 -11.02 -14.73 20.16
CA ARG A 18 -11.61 -14.18 21.39
C ARG A 18 -11.26 -12.72 21.62
N SER A 19 -10.07 -12.29 21.21
CA SER A 19 -9.64 -10.89 21.35
C SER A 19 -10.28 -9.96 20.34
N GLY A 20 -10.89 -10.48 19.27
CA GLY A 20 -11.50 -9.68 18.21
C GLY A 20 -10.56 -9.24 17.12
N PHE A 21 -9.27 -9.61 17.19
CA PHE A 21 -8.29 -9.21 16.16
C PHE A 21 -8.51 -9.86 14.81
N HIS A 22 -9.27 -10.96 14.76
CA HIS A 22 -9.57 -11.66 13.51
C HIS A 22 -10.73 -11.04 12.74
N GLY A 23 -11.46 -10.08 13.34
CA GLY A 23 -12.67 -9.53 12.75
C GLY A 23 -12.41 -8.70 11.52
N ALA A 24 -13.39 -8.67 10.61
CA ALA A 24 -13.39 -7.78 9.46
C ALA A 24 -14.03 -6.45 9.84
N LEU A 25 -13.39 -5.36 9.46
CA LEU A 25 -13.96 -4.03 9.65
C LEU A 25 -14.73 -3.62 8.39
N PRO A 26 -15.92 -3.03 8.52
CA PRO A 26 -16.62 -2.50 7.36
C PRO A 26 -15.91 -1.26 6.83
N MET A 27 -16.02 -1.03 5.51
CA MET A 27 -15.38 0.12 4.88
C MET A 27 -16.03 1.44 5.25
N GLY A 28 -17.30 1.45 5.61
CA GLY A 28 -18.05 2.67 5.83
C GLY A 28 -18.46 3.36 4.53
N GLU A 29 -19.13 4.51 4.66
CA GLU A 29 -19.73 5.22 3.52
C GLU A 29 -18.82 6.33 2.97
N ARG A 30 -17.86 6.80 3.76
CA ARG A 30 -16.97 7.90 3.38
C ARG A 30 -15.51 7.48 3.61
N PRO A 31 -14.97 6.64 2.73
CA PRO A 31 -13.59 6.20 2.86
C PRO A 31 -12.60 7.35 2.56
N ALA A 32 -11.40 7.25 3.11
CA ALA A 32 -10.27 8.06 2.70
C ALA A 32 -9.29 7.20 1.91
N LEU A 33 -8.60 7.81 0.96
CA LEU A 33 -7.51 7.15 0.22
C LEU A 33 -6.18 7.58 0.82
N ILE A 34 -5.34 6.62 1.18
CA ILE A 34 -3.97 6.88 1.62
C ILE A 34 -3.03 6.36 0.56
N VAL A 35 -2.25 7.25 -0.05
CA VAL A 35 -1.22 6.90 -1.03
C VAL A 35 0.10 6.86 -0.27
N VAL A 36 0.59 5.64 0.00
CA VAL A 36 1.70 5.42 0.92
C VAL A 36 3.02 5.41 0.14
N ASP A 37 3.84 6.42 0.37
CA ASP A 37 5.25 6.49 -0.06
C ASP A 37 5.45 6.29 -1.57
N VAL A 38 4.53 6.76 -2.39
CA VAL A 38 4.70 6.75 -3.85
C VAL A 38 5.54 7.96 -4.24
N THR A 39 6.85 7.80 -4.10
CA THR A 39 7.86 8.83 -4.35
C THR A 39 8.97 8.28 -5.23
N LEU A 40 9.77 9.16 -5.83
CA LEU A 40 10.87 8.76 -6.70
C LEU A 40 11.87 7.82 -6.01
N GLY A 41 12.07 7.97 -4.69
CA GLY A 41 12.95 7.09 -3.93
C GLY A 41 12.48 5.64 -3.91
N PHE A 42 11.18 5.40 -4.02
CA PHE A 42 10.61 4.05 -4.07
C PHE A 42 10.22 3.60 -5.47
N THR A 43 10.01 4.50 -6.41
CA THR A 43 9.66 4.14 -7.79
C THR A 43 10.88 4.08 -8.70
N GLY A 44 11.86 4.94 -8.47
CA GLY A 44 12.90 5.25 -9.46
C GLY A 44 12.35 6.14 -10.56
N SER A 45 13.21 6.65 -11.40
CA SER A 45 12.80 7.43 -12.57
C SER A 45 12.11 6.56 -13.61
N ARG A 46 11.20 7.17 -14.34
CA ARG A 46 10.40 6.46 -15.34
C ARG A 46 11.26 5.87 -16.46
N GLY A 47 10.94 4.65 -16.88
CA GLY A 47 11.56 4.03 -18.03
C GLY A 47 12.86 3.28 -17.75
N LEU A 48 13.29 3.22 -16.48
CA LEU A 48 14.49 2.49 -16.09
C LEU A 48 14.18 1.01 -15.88
N THR A 49 15.20 0.17 -16.07
CA THR A 49 15.16 -1.22 -15.61
C THR A 49 15.23 -1.25 -14.08
N LEU A 50 14.91 -2.38 -13.47
CA LEU A 50 15.04 -2.51 -12.01
C LEU A 50 16.49 -2.23 -11.56
N GLU A 51 17.47 -2.76 -12.26
CA GLU A 51 18.88 -2.55 -11.94
C GLU A 51 19.26 -1.07 -11.98
N GLN A 52 18.83 -0.36 -13.03
CA GLN A 52 19.07 1.08 -13.16
C GLN A 52 18.35 1.87 -12.07
N ALA A 53 17.12 1.50 -11.74
CA ALA A 53 16.35 2.17 -10.70
C ALA A 53 17.01 2.01 -9.32
N VAL A 54 17.48 0.80 -9.01
CA VAL A 54 18.18 0.53 -7.75
C VAL A 54 19.51 1.26 -7.67
N ALA A 55 20.20 1.43 -8.79
CA ALA A 55 21.43 2.23 -8.83
C ALA A 55 21.15 3.72 -8.55
N GLU A 56 20.00 4.23 -8.96
CA GLU A 56 19.56 5.60 -8.69
C GLU A 56 19.09 5.75 -7.23
N PHE A 57 18.22 4.84 -6.77
CA PHE A 57 17.68 4.82 -5.41
C PHE A 57 17.65 3.38 -4.90
N PRO A 58 18.36 3.04 -3.82
CA PRO A 58 18.49 1.65 -3.37
C PRO A 58 17.16 0.92 -3.07
N ALA A 59 16.13 1.66 -2.67
CA ALA A 59 14.81 1.07 -2.36
C ALA A 59 13.84 1.09 -3.54
N ALA A 60 14.28 1.46 -4.73
CA ALA A 60 13.38 1.60 -5.88
C ALA A 60 12.84 0.26 -6.38
N CYS A 61 11.56 0.25 -6.70
CA CYS A 61 10.88 -0.92 -7.28
C CYS A 61 10.88 -0.91 -8.83
N GLY A 62 11.24 0.21 -9.43
CA GLY A 62 11.39 0.32 -10.88
C GLY A 62 10.13 0.02 -11.67
N PRO A 63 10.21 -0.89 -12.68
CA PRO A 63 9.08 -1.13 -13.58
C PRO A 63 7.77 -1.52 -12.90
N ALA A 64 7.83 -2.29 -11.80
CA ALA A 64 6.62 -2.71 -11.08
C ALA A 64 5.85 -1.53 -10.52
N SER A 65 6.54 -0.52 -9.97
CA SER A 65 5.90 0.67 -9.44
C SER A 65 5.27 1.51 -10.56
N TRP A 66 5.94 1.65 -11.68
CA TRP A 66 5.38 2.40 -12.82
C TRP A 66 4.21 1.67 -13.48
N ALA A 67 4.20 0.33 -13.45
CA ALA A 67 3.05 -0.46 -13.89
C ALA A 67 1.81 -0.23 -13.02
N ALA A 68 2.00 0.06 -11.73
CA ALA A 68 0.90 0.36 -10.80
C ALA A 68 0.37 1.79 -10.93
N MET A 69 1.13 2.72 -11.49
CA MET A 69 0.77 4.14 -11.54
C MET A 69 -0.59 4.44 -12.18
N PRO A 70 -0.97 3.82 -13.31
CA PRO A 70 -2.30 4.10 -13.88
C PRO A 70 -3.44 3.74 -12.93
N SER A 71 -3.31 2.66 -12.16
CA SER A 71 -4.33 2.28 -11.18
C SER A 71 -4.39 3.26 -10.01
N ILE A 72 -3.24 3.71 -9.53
CA ILE A 72 -3.16 4.73 -8.46
C ILE A 72 -3.79 6.03 -8.96
N ALA A 73 -3.47 6.46 -10.17
CA ALA A 73 -4.03 7.69 -10.75
C ALA A 73 -5.55 7.62 -10.87
N ARG A 74 -6.11 6.45 -11.25
CA ARG A 74 -7.56 6.26 -11.33
C ARG A 74 -8.23 6.36 -9.97
N LEU A 75 -7.62 5.78 -8.94
CA LEU A 75 -8.14 5.89 -7.57
C LEU A 75 -8.12 7.33 -7.08
N VAL A 76 -7.03 8.05 -7.31
CA VAL A 76 -6.91 9.47 -6.93
C VAL A 76 -7.99 10.29 -7.65
N ALA A 77 -8.17 10.09 -8.94
CA ALA A 77 -9.18 10.81 -9.72
C ALA A 77 -10.60 10.53 -9.21
N LEU A 78 -10.91 9.27 -8.89
CA LEU A 78 -12.21 8.87 -8.35
C LEU A 78 -12.49 9.54 -7.00
N PHE A 79 -11.51 9.55 -6.10
CA PHE A 79 -11.69 10.15 -4.78
C PHE A 79 -11.83 11.67 -4.88
N ARG A 80 -11.10 12.32 -5.79
CA ARG A 80 -11.26 13.76 -6.05
C ARG A 80 -12.65 14.07 -6.61
N GLU A 81 -13.10 13.29 -7.57
CA GLU A 81 -14.42 13.45 -8.18
C GLU A 81 -15.53 13.36 -7.14
N ARG A 82 -15.39 12.47 -6.17
CA ARG A 82 -16.35 12.27 -5.10
C ARG A 82 -16.14 13.15 -3.88
N THR A 83 -15.18 14.03 -3.93
CA THR A 83 -14.82 14.93 -2.82
C THR A 83 -14.49 14.15 -1.53
N LEU A 84 -13.81 13.01 -1.68
CA LEU A 84 -13.36 12.20 -0.55
C LEU A 84 -11.90 12.53 -0.20
N PRO A 85 -11.50 12.37 1.06
CA PRO A 85 -10.16 12.74 1.49
C PRO A 85 -9.07 11.87 0.84
N ILE A 86 -7.96 12.50 0.47
CA ILE A 86 -6.77 11.83 -0.03
C ILE A 86 -5.59 12.29 0.82
N VAL A 87 -4.83 11.33 1.34
CA VAL A 87 -3.64 11.59 2.14
C VAL A 87 -2.45 10.96 1.42
N TYR A 88 -1.39 11.75 1.25
CA TYR A 88 -0.12 11.27 0.70
C TYR A 88 0.90 11.18 1.82
N THR A 89 1.63 10.09 1.88
CA THR A 89 2.77 9.97 2.78
C THR A 89 4.08 9.96 2.00
N ARG A 90 5.13 10.38 2.66
CA ARG A 90 6.48 10.33 2.09
C ARG A 90 7.49 10.18 3.21
N SER A 91 8.64 9.57 2.89
CA SER A 91 9.79 9.62 3.77
C SER A 91 10.48 10.98 3.63
N SER A 92 10.84 11.56 4.76
CA SER A 92 11.64 12.78 4.78
C SER A 92 12.89 12.49 5.59
N LEU A 93 14.05 12.67 4.93
CA LEU A 93 15.34 12.62 5.61
C LEU A 93 15.72 14.07 5.93
N GLU A 94 15.48 14.46 7.16
CA GLU A 94 15.93 15.76 7.67
C GLU A 94 17.21 15.57 8.46
N ASP A 95 18.18 16.36 8.16
CA ASP A 95 19.46 16.40 8.87
C ASP A 95 19.31 17.10 10.23
#